data_5dd58a1dc7806f2d38ddb3a3183793e3
#
_entry.id   5dd58a1dc7806f2d38ddb3a3183793e3
#
_cell.length_a   1.000
_cell.length_b   1.000
_cell.length_c   1.000
_cell.angle_alpha   90.00
_cell.angle_beta   90.00
_cell.angle_gamma   90.00
#
_symmetry.space_group_name_H-M   'P 1'
#
loop_
_entity.id
_entity.type
_entity.pdbx_description
1 polymer ?
#
loop_
_entity_poly.entity_id
_entity_poly.type
_entity_poly.pdbx_seq_one_letter_code
_entity_poly.pdbx_strand_id
1 'polypeptide(L)'
;MIDKLKDQISEYFVGNKEVTECLLICLFSGGHILLEGVPGVGKTTLASTLARSVECDFGRIQFTPDTLPSDVMGTEIFNMKTGEFEYREGAVMHQIVLADEINRTSPKTQASLLEAMAEGQTTVSGVRHKLPQPFMVIATQNPAQFMGTYPLPEAQIDRFMMKVNLDYPEESEELRMTRNMLGGKTADTVESVITCEDVLKIKQQVSQVTVKDNVILYARNIAEMTREEKHFVTGASPRAVLALVKASQAKAFIDGRDYVRPDDVKAAAPYVLSHRLTLTSEAKIAKENKDEMIAKLIQKTKIPM
;
A
#
# COMPACT_ATOMS: atom_id res chain seq x y z
N MET A 1 -7.15 -13.10 17.02
CA MET A 1 -7.84 -12.53 15.84
C MET A 1 -6.82 -12.19 14.74
N ILE A 2 -5.88 -11.27 14.98
CA ILE A 2 -4.87 -10.85 13.99
C ILE A 2 -3.99 -12.02 13.53
N ASP A 3 -3.55 -12.89 14.43
CA ASP A 3 -2.76 -14.06 14.08
C ASP A 3 -3.52 -15.00 13.13
N LYS A 4 -4.80 -15.24 13.39
CA LYS A 4 -5.65 -16.02 12.48
C LYS A 4 -5.75 -15.38 11.10
N LEU A 5 -5.81 -14.04 11.02
CA LEU A 5 -5.84 -13.33 9.74
C LEU A 5 -4.49 -13.46 9.00
N LYS A 6 -3.36 -13.36 9.72
CA LYS A 6 -2.04 -13.60 9.16
C LYS A 6 -1.89 -15.03 8.63
N ASP A 7 -2.32 -16.01 9.42
CA ASP A 7 -2.26 -17.42 9.07
C ASP A 7 -3.10 -17.69 7.83
N GLN A 8 -4.33 -17.18 7.79
CA GLN A 8 -5.23 -17.29 6.65
C GLN A 8 -4.60 -16.71 5.37
N ILE A 9 -4.09 -15.48 5.42
CA ILE A 9 -3.45 -14.87 4.26
C ILE A 9 -2.24 -15.72 3.83
N SER A 10 -1.41 -16.18 4.77
CA SER A 10 -0.22 -16.98 4.49
C SER A 10 -0.54 -18.38 3.95
N GLU A 11 -1.74 -18.88 4.15
CA GLU A 11 -2.21 -20.15 3.61
C GLU A 11 -2.47 -20.07 2.09
N TYR A 12 -3.04 -18.96 1.64
CA TYR A 12 -3.43 -18.74 0.25
C TYR A 12 -2.38 -17.96 -0.55
N PHE A 13 -1.73 -17.00 0.08
CA PHE A 13 -0.62 -16.27 -0.52
C PHE A 13 0.71 -16.84 0.00
N VAL A 14 1.43 -17.48 -0.91
CA VAL A 14 2.76 -18.02 -0.64
C VAL A 14 3.79 -16.97 -1.04
N GLY A 15 4.50 -16.43 -0.07
CA GLY A 15 5.50 -15.38 -0.27
C GLY A 15 6.03 -14.87 1.06
N ASN A 16 6.87 -13.86 1.00
CA ASN A 16 7.51 -13.27 2.17
C ASN A 16 6.46 -12.80 3.20
N LYS A 17 6.60 -13.25 4.45
CA LYS A 17 5.73 -12.86 5.59
C LYS A 17 5.69 -11.35 5.81
N GLU A 18 6.76 -10.63 5.47
CA GLU A 18 6.85 -9.19 5.57
C GLU A 18 5.82 -8.47 4.67
N VAL A 19 5.51 -9.05 3.51
CA VAL A 19 4.49 -8.51 2.60
C VAL A 19 3.11 -8.52 3.27
N THR A 20 2.75 -9.64 3.89
CA THR A 20 1.49 -9.79 4.64
C THR A 20 1.44 -8.80 5.81
N GLU A 21 2.54 -8.64 6.52
CA GLU A 21 2.62 -7.70 7.63
C GLU A 21 2.47 -6.25 7.16
N CYS A 22 3.18 -5.82 6.11
CA CYS A 22 3.04 -4.48 5.52
C CYS A 22 1.62 -4.21 5.03
N LEU A 23 0.97 -5.23 4.45
CA LEU A 23 -0.43 -5.14 4.01
C LEU A 23 -1.38 -4.86 5.17
N LEU A 24 -1.23 -5.60 6.29
CA LEU A 24 -2.03 -5.41 7.50
C LEU A 24 -1.72 -4.08 8.21
N ILE A 25 -0.45 -3.66 8.24
CA ILE A 25 -0.06 -2.34 8.74
C ILE A 25 -0.79 -1.24 7.96
N CYS A 26 -0.78 -1.31 6.62
CA CYS A 26 -1.49 -0.34 5.78
C CYS A 26 -3.01 -0.36 6.03
N LEU A 27 -3.62 -1.53 6.09
CA LEU A 27 -5.06 -1.68 6.34
C LEU A 27 -5.47 -1.05 7.67
N PHE A 28 -4.77 -1.39 8.75
CA PHE A 28 -5.11 -0.95 10.11
C PHE A 28 -4.72 0.48 10.43
N SER A 29 -3.75 1.06 9.69
CA SER A 29 -3.42 2.50 9.80
C SER A 29 -4.19 3.39 8.83
N GLY A 30 -5.02 2.79 7.95
CA GLY A 30 -5.77 3.51 6.92
C GLY A 30 -4.88 4.07 5.82
N GLY A 31 -3.80 3.35 5.49
CA GLY A 31 -2.89 3.67 4.40
C GLY A 31 -3.15 2.82 3.15
N HIS A 32 -2.41 3.14 2.10
CA HIS A 32 -2.41 2.43 0.83
C HIS A 32 -1.02 1.83 0.58
N ILE A 33 -0.96 0.73 -0.16
CA ILE A 33 0.30 0.01 -0.43
C ILE A 33 0.59 -0.05 -1.92
N LEU A 34 1.87 0.10 -2.27
CA LEU A 34 2.38 -0.10 -3.62
C LEU A 34 3.22 -1.39 -3.67
N LEU A 35 2.80 -2.33 -4.49
CA LEU A 35 3.51 -3.59 -4.72
C LEU A 35 4.26 -3.51 -6.05
N GLU A 36 5.58 -3.57 -6.02
CA GLU A 36 6.41 -3.64 -7.22
C GLU A 36 6.92 -5.06 -7.40
N GLY A 37 6.77 -5.60 -8.58
CA GLY A 37 7.27 -6.95 -8.87
C GLY A 37 6.87 -7.45 -10.24
N VAL A 38 7.52 -8.52 -10.66
CA VAL A 38 7.27 -9.15 -11.95
C VAL A 38 5.83 -9.71 -12.05
N PRO A 39 5.29 -9.87 -13.26
CA PRO A 39 4.01 -10.55 -13.45
C PRO A 39 4.02 -11.98 -12.89
N GLY A 40 2.88 -12.45 -12.39
CA GLY A 40 2.72 -13.84 -11.97
C GLY A 40 3.09 -14.18 -10.52
N VAL A 41 3.61 -13.25 -9.72
CA VAL A 41 3.99 -13.49 -8.31
C VAL A 41 2.82 -13.45 -7.31
N GLY A 42 1.58 -13.54 -7.76
CA GLY A 42 0.42 -13.67 -6.87
C GLY A 42 -0.15 -12.36 -6.31
N LYS A 43 0.17 -11.19 -6.89
CA LYS A 43 -0.34 -9.88 -6.45
C LYS A 43 -1.86 -9.83 -6.35
N THR A 44 -2.56 -10.35 -7.35
CA THR A 44 -4.03 -10.42 -7.37
C THR A 44 -4.55 -11.39 -6.30
N THR A 45 -3.92 -12.54 -6.15
CA THR A 45 -4.27 -13.53 -5.12
C THR A 45 -4.14 -12.90 -3.72
N LEU A 46 -3.06 -12.18 -3.44
CA LEU A 46 -2.85 -11.49 -2.16
C LEU A 46 -3.97 -10.49 -1.86
N ALA A 47 -4.31 -9.63 -2.83
CA ALA A 47 -5.33 -8.59 -2.64
C ALA A 47 -6.73 -9.18 -2.43
N SER A 48 -7.12 -10.17 -3.25
CA SER A 48 -8.43 -10.82 -3.13
C SER A 48 -8.52 -11.69 -1.87
N THR A 49 -7.44 -12.36 -1.47
CA THR A 49 -7.39 -13.10 -0.20
C THR A 49 -7.59 -12.16 0.99
N LEU A 50 -6.90 -11.00 1.00
CA LEU A 50 -7.11 -10.02 2.06
C LEU A 50 -8.57 -9.58 2.14
N ALA A 51 -9.14 -9.14 1.01
CA ALA A 51 -10.50 -8.59 0.97
C ALA A 51 -11.53 -9.59 1.50
N ARG A 52 -11.44 -10.85 1.09
CA ARG A 52 -12.32 -11.93 1.56
C ARG A 52 -12.08 -12.26 3.03
N SER A 53 -10.83 -12.32 3.47
CA SER A 53 -10.49 -12.59 4.88
C SER A 53 -11.05 -11.55 5.84
N VAL A 54 -11.29 -10.31 5.37
CA VAL A 54 -11.83 -9.20 6.18
C VAL A 54 -13.29 -8.86 5.81
N GLU A 55 -13.95 -9.72 5.01
CA GLU A 55 -15.35 -9.55 4.57
C GLU A 55 -15.65 -8.15 4.01
N CYS A 56 -14.68 -7.58 3.28
CA CYS A 56 -14.82 -6.28 2.66
C CYS A 56 -15.10 -6.44 1.15
N ASP A 57 -15.86 -5.49 0.62
CA ASP A 57 -16.14 -5.42 -0.81
C ASP A 57 -14.86 -5.17 -1.60
N PHE A 58 -14.69 -5.91 -2.71
CA PHE A 58 -13.45 -5.96 -3.48
C PHE A 58 -13.68 -5.53 -4.94
N GLY A 59 -12.94 -4.50 -5.36
CA GLY A 59 -12.88 -4.07 -6.74
C GLY A 59 -11.50 -4.27 -7.36
N ARG A 60 -11.45 -4.62 -8.64
CA ARG A 60 -10.20 -4.69 -9.41
C ARG A 60 -10.26 -3.73 -10.58
N ILE A 61 -9.24 -2.91 -10.72
CA ILE A 61 -8.99 -2.05 -11.87
C ILE A 61 -7.75 -2.58 -12.57
N GLN A 62 -7.91 -3.14 -13.76
CA GLN A 62 -6.79 -3.48 -14.63
C GLN A 62 -6.46 -2.27 -15.47
N PHE A 63 -5.34 -1.60 -15.19
CA PHE A 63 -4.93 -0.44 -15.94
C PHE A 63 -4.31 -0.82 -17.29
N THR A 64 -4.76 -0.13 -18.33
CA THR A 64 -4.26 -0.22 -19.70
C THR A 64 -4.07 1.20 -20.25
N PRO A 65 -3.37 1.37 -21.39
CA PRO A 65 -3.26 2.69 -22.03
C PRO A 65 -4.60 3.36 -22.32
N ASP A 66 -5.66 2.57 -22.53
CA ASP A 66 -7.00 3.05 -22.89
C ASP A 66 -7.91 3.32 -21.66
N THR A 67 -7.46 3.00 -20.45
CA THR A 67 -8.24 3.24 -19.23
C THR A 67 -8.44 4.73 -19.02
N LEU A 68 -9.69 5.15 -18.84
CA LEU A 68 -10.08 6.54 -18.64
C LEU A 68 -10.25 6.89 -17.16
N PRO A 69 -10.13 8.18 -16.77
CA PRO A 69 -10.48 8.64 -15.42
C PRO A 69 -11.91 8.29 -15.00
N SER A 70 -12.86 8.32 -15.95
CA SER A 70 -14.25 7.92 -15.72
C SER A 70 -14.45 6.46 -15.34
N ASP A 71 -13.58 5.57 -15.83
CA ASP A 71 -13.63 4.15 -15.45
C ASP A 71 -13.22 3.97 -13.98
N VAL A 72 -12.33 4.83 -13.50
CA VAL A 72 -11.85 4.84 -12.11
C VAL A 72 -12.87 5.49 -11.19
N MET A 73 -13.28 6.76 -11.47
CA MET A 73 -14.07 7.57 -10.56
C MET A 73 -15.58 7.46 -10.77
N GLY A 74 -16.00 6.92 -11.91
CA GLY A 74 -17.40 6.96 -12.34
C GLY A 74 -17.73 8.13 -13.26
N THR A 75 -18.94 8.14 -13.74
CA THR A 75 -19.45 9.14 -14.68
C THR A 75 -20.93 9.37 -14.48
N GLU A 76 -21.44 10.51 -14.94
CA GLU A 76 -22.88 10.75 -15.04
C GLU A 76 -23.39 10.23 -16.37
N ILE A 77 -24.53 9.53 -16.32
CA ILE A 77 -25.24 9.00 -17.49
C ILE A 77 -26.64 9.61 -17.51
N PHE A 78 -27.05 10.12 -18.67
CA PHE A 78 -28.42 10.56 -18.84
C PHE A 78 -29.39 9.37 -18.94
N ASN A 79 -30.29 9.26 -17.96
CA ASN A 79 -31.32 8.23 -17.98
C ASN A 79 -32.54 8.71 -18.83
N MET A 80 -32.68 8.12 -20.00
CA MET A 80 -33.76 8.46 -20.92
C MET A 80 -35.19 8.19 -20.39
N LYS A 81 -35.30 7.32 -19.35
CA LYS A 81 -36.63 7.00 -18.77
C LYS A 81 -37.04 8.01 -17.71
N THR A 82 -36.10 8.49 -16.90
CA THR A 82 -36.38 9.49 -15.86
C THR A 82 -36.17 10.92 -16.33
N GLY A 83 -35.42 11.14 -17.42
CA GLY A 83 -35.03 12.45 -17.91
C GLY A 83 -33.95 13.14 -17.05
N GLU A 84 -33.27 12.40 -16.16
CA GLU A 84 -32.30 12.93 -15.21
C GLU A 84 -30.92 12.34 -15.46
N PHE A 85 -29.88 13.03 -14.96
CA PHE A 85 -28.53 12.50 -14.91
C PHE A 85 -28.37 11.65 -13.65
N GLU A 86 -27.88 10.43 -13.82
CA GLU A 86 -27.60 9.49 -12.73
C GLU A 86 -26.11 9.20 -12.66
N TYR A 87 -25.55 9.21 -11.44
CA TYR A 87 -24.17 8.82 -11.22
C TYR A 87 -24.04 7.31 -11.37
N ARG A 88 -23.18 6.89 -12.29
CA ARG A 88 -22.70 5.51 -12.39
C ARG A 88 -21.37 5.39 -11.68
N GLU A 89 -21.32 4.55 -10.67
CA GLU A 89 -20.14 4.32 -9.86
C GLU A 89 -18.95 3.85 -10.68
N GLY A 90 -17.77 4.36 -10.33
CA GLY A 90 -16.50 3.91 -10.87
C GLY A 90 -15.90 2.77 -10.04
N ALA A 91 -14.85 2.18 -10.56
CA ALA A 91 -14.21 1.02 -9.94
C ALA A 91 -13.55 1.30 -8.57
N VAL A 92 -13.39 2.56 -8.16
CA VAL A 92 -12.90 2.90 -6.82
C VAL A 92 -13.97 2.83 -5.73
N MET A 93 -15.25 2.65 -6.09
CA MET A 93 -16.38 2.59 -5.14
C MET A 93 -16.47 1.23 -4.44
N HIS A 94 -15.32 0.69 -4.03
CA HIS A 94 -15.18 -0.55 -3.25
C HIS A 94 -14.28 -0.29 -2.04
N GLN A 95 -14.38 -1.13 -1.01
CA GLN A 95 -13.62 -0.96 0.24
C GLN A 95 -12.15 -1.34 0.06
N ILE A 96 -11.87 -2.40 -0.67
CA ILE A 96 -10.52 -2.81 -1.04
C ILE A 96 -10.42 -2.82 -2.55
N VAL A 97 -9.53 -1.98 -3.09
CA VAL A 97 -9.34 -1.80 -4.52
C VAL A 97 -7.95 -2.30 -4.92
N LEU A 98 -7.90 -3.29 -5.79
CA LEU A 98 -6.67 -3.66 -6.49
C LEU A 98 -6.52 -2.81 -7.76
N ALA A 99 -5.57 -1.89 -7.74
CA ALA A 99 -5.16 -1.07 -8.88
C ALA A 99 -4.00 -1.77 -9.61
N ASP A 100 -4.33 -2.67 -10.52
CA ASP A 100 -3.36 -3.56 -11.16
C ASP A 100 -2.66 -2.88 -12.33
N GLU A 101 -1.32 -2.89 -12.33
CA GLU A 101 -0.44 -2.27 -13.34
C GLU A 101 -0.68 -0.76 -13.54
N ILE A 102 -0.76 0.01 -12.44
CA ILE A 102 -1.07 1.45 -12.45
C ILE A 102 -0.16 2.27 -13.38
N ASN A 103 1.08 1.81 -13.61
CA ASN A 103 2.02 2.48 -14.48
C ASN A 103 1.80 2.19 -15.99
N ARG A 104 0.74 1.46 -16.38
CA ARG A 104 0.37 1.25 -17.79
C ARG A 104 -0.64 2.25 -18.32
N THR A 105 -1.22 3.07 -17.47
CA THR A 105 -2.19 4.09 -17.90
C THR A 105 -1.62 5.50 -17.92
N SER A 106 -2.34 6.43 -18.52
CA SER A 106 -1.92 7.83 -18.65
C SER A 106 -1.76 8.51 -17.27
N PRO A 107 -0.89 9.53 -17.15
CA PRO A 107 -0.74 10.31 -15.91
C PRO A 107 -2.04 10.93 -15.42
N LYS A 108 -2.98 11.25 -16.32
CA LYS A 108 -4.29 11.80 -15.97
C LYS A 108 -5.16 10.78 -15.24
N THR A 109 -5.16 9.54 -15.71
CA THR A 109 -5.91 8.45 -15.08
C THR A 109 -5.26 8.01 -13.77
N GLN A 110 -3.91 7.99 -13.69
CA GLN A 110 -3.19 7.77 -12.44
C GLN A 110 -3.58 8.83 -11.39
N ALA A 111 -3.62 10.11 -11.78
CA ALA A 111 -3.95 11.22 -10.89
C ALA A 111 -5.36 11.08 -10.31
N SER A 112 -6.35 10.59 -11.07
CA SER A 112 -7.73 10.42 -10.57
C SER A 112 -7.80 9.38 -9.43
N LEU A 113 -7.12 8.24 -9.54
CA LEU A 113 -7.04 7.26 -8.46
C LEU A 113 -6.35 7.85 -7.23
N LEU A 114 -5.22 8.54 -7.44
CA LEU A 114 -4.42 9.09 -6.36
C LEU A 114 -5.12 10.27 -5.63
N GLU A 115 -5.98 11.00 -6.33
CA GLU A 115 -6.86 12.01 -5.71
C GLU A 115 -7.90 11.33 -4.82
N ALA A 116 -8.58 10.30 -5.32
CA ALA A 116 -9.53 9.51 -4.55
C ALA A 116 -8.89 8.92 -3.27
N MET A 117 -7.65 8.41 -3.38
CA MET A 117 -6.88 7.91 -2.22
C MET A 117 -6.60 9.00 -1.18
N ALA A 118 -6.27 10.21 -1.62
CA ALA A 118 -5.90 11.29 -0.70
C ALA A 118 -7.10 11.92 0.00
N GLU A 119 -8.23 12.01 -0.70
CA GLU A 119 -9.41 12.73 -0.23
C GLU A 119 -10.51 11.81 0.35
N GLY A 120 -10.43 10.50 0.12
CA GLY A 120 -11.46 9.54 0.52
C GLY A 120 -12.82 9.79 -0.15
N GLN A 121 -12.80 10.45 -1.30
CA GLN A 121 -13.99 10.78 -2.10
C GLN A 121 -13.61 10.92 -3.57
N THR A 122 -14.62 10.83 -4.44
CA THR A 122 -14.50 11.21 -5.85
C THR A 122 -15.39 12.43 -6.14
N THR A 123 -15.02 13.24 -7.13
CA THR A 123 -15.82 14.37 -7.57
C THR A 123 -16.16 14.19 -9.06
N VAL A 124 -17.45 14.03 -9.36
CA VAL A 124 -17.96 13.86 -10.72
C VAL A 124 -18.98 14.97 -10.98
N SER A 125 -18.80 15.71 -12.06
CA SER A 125 -19.67 16.86 -12.44
C SER A 125 -19.93 17.86 -11.30
N GLY A 126 -18.95 18.04 -10.40
CA GLY A 126 -19.06 18.93 -9.24
C GLY A 126 -19.73 18.32 -8.00
N VAL A 127 -20.25 17.11 -8.10
CA VAL A 127 -20.85 16.37 -6.97
C VAL A 127 -19.80 15.46 -6.32
N ARG A 128 -19.74 15.49 -4.97
CA ARG A 128 -18.83 14.68 -4.18
C ARG A 128 -19.47 13.36 -3.78
N HIS A 129 -18.80 12.26 -4.08
CA HIS A 129 -19.19 10.90 -3.71
C HIS A 129 -18.16 10.35 -2.75
N LYS A 130 -18.56 10.09 -1.48
CA LYS A 130 -17.67 9.52 -0.47
C LYS A 130 -17.36 8.06 -0.78
N LEU A 131 -16.09 7.68 -0.61
CA LEU A 131 -15.69 6.30 -0.75
C LEU A 131 -16.13 5.46 0.45
N PRO A 132 -16.46 4.17 0.23
CA PRO A 132 -16.83 3.26 1.31
C PRO A 132 -15.66 3.08 2.30
N GLN A 133 -15.98 2.80 3.56
CA GLN A 133 -14.99 2.60 4.61
C GLN A 133 -15.07 1.17 5.18
N PRO A 134 -13.92 0.54 5.53
CA PRO A 134 -12.55 1.04 5.34
C PRO A 134 -12.19 1.13 3.85
N PHE A 135 -11.40 2.13 3.46
CA PHE A 135 -10.93 2.27 2.08
C PHE A 135 -9.43 2.00 2.01
N MET A 136 -9.04 1.04 1.17
CA MET A 136 -7.63 0.71 0.92
C MET A 136 -7.39 0.42 -0.56
N VAL A 137 -6.37 1.06 -1.12
CA VAL A 137 -5.85 0.74 -2.45
C VAL A 137 -4.58 -0.09 -2.31
N ILE A 138 -4.56 -1.23 -2.99
CA ILE A 138 -3.40 -2.07 -3.23
C ILE A 138 -3.02 -1.85 -4.70
N ALA A 139 -2.05 -0.96 -4.94
CA ALA A 139 -1.59 -0.72 -6.30
C ALA A 139 -0.44 -1.64 -6.66
N THR A 140 -0.42 -2.09 -7.92
CA THR A 140 0.73 -2.84 -8.44
C THR A 140 1.39 -2.07 -9.56
N GLN A 141 2.71 -2.20 -9.65
CA GLN A 141 3.45 -1.73 -10.80
C GLN A 141 4.48 -2.77 -11.24
N ASN A 142 4.73 -2.82 -12.54
CA ASN A 142 5.87 -3.56 -13.06
C ASN A 142 7.12 -2.69 -12.97
N PRO A 143 8.32 -3.26 -12.78
CA PRO A 143 9.55 -2.49 -12.80
C PRO A 143 9.66 -1.58 -14.03
N ALA A 144 10.22 -0.39 -13.90
CA ALA A 144 10.27 0.65 -14.93
C ALA A 144 11.00 0.26 -16.24
N GLN A 145 11.62 -0.91 -16.28
CA GLN A 145 12.31 -1.46 -17.44
C GLN A 145 11.37 -2.03 -18.52
N PHE A 146 10.07 -2.17 -18.22
CA PHE A 146 9.09 -2.69 -19.18
C PHE A 146 8.63 -1.56 -20.13
N MET A 147 8.71 -1.80 -21.45
CA MET A 147 8.23 -0.85 -22.46
C MET A 147 6.73 -0.55 -22.31
N GLY A 148 6.34 0.70 -22.59
CA GLY A 148 4.93 1.12 -22.54
C GLY A 148 4.41 1.46 -21.14
N THR A 149 5.32 1.79 -20.20
CA THR A 149 4.95 2.25 -18.85
C THR A 149 5.14 3.76 -18.70
N TYR A 150 4.26 4.38 -17.92
CA TYR A 150 4.33 5.77 -17.47
C TYR A 150 4.74 5.76 -15.99
N PRO A 151 5.96 6.14 -15.63
CA PRO A 151 6.39 6.15 -14.24
C PRO A 151 5.54 7.12 -13.42
N LEU A 152 5.19 6.70 -12.22
CA LEU A 152 4.49 7.57 -11.27
C LEU A 152 5.43 8.71 -10.83
N PRO A 153 4.99 9.98 -10.88
CA PRO A 153 5.75 11.10 -10.32
C PRO A 153 6.00 10.94 -8.82
N GLU A 154 7.14 11.40 -8.32
CA GLU A 154 7.54 11.29 -6.90
C GLU A 154 6.45 11.80 -5.93
N ALA A 155 5.82 12.95 -6.23
CA ALA A 155 4.74 13.52 -5.44
C ALA A 155 3.48 12.64 -5.38
N GLN A 156 3.31 11.75 -6.36
CA GLN A 156 2.20 10.81 -6.42
C GLN A 156 2.52 9.52 -5.66
N ILE A 157 3.75 9.04 -5.77
CA ILE A 157 4.23 7.87 -5.04
C ILE A 157 4.20 8.12 -3.52
N ASP A 158 4.46 9.35 -3.05
CA ASP A 158 4.39 9.73 -1.62
C ASP A 158 3.01 9.55 -0.98
N ARG A 159 1.94 9.32 -1.77
CA ARG A 159 0.60 9.00 -1.27
C ARG A 159 0.45 7.57 -0.76
N PHE A 160 1.29 6.65 -1.24
CA PHE A 160 1.36 5.30 -0.71
C PHE A 160 2.08 5.31 0.64
N MET A 161 1.49 4.64 1.64
CA MET A 161 2.11 4.53 2.96
C MET A 161 3.36 3.68 2.92
N MET A 162 3.30 2.54 2.27
CA MET A 162 4.40 1.60 2.12
C MET A 162 4.56 1.17 0.67
N LYS A 163 5.81 0.86 0.30
CA LYS A 163 6.15 0.15 -0.93
C LYS A 163 6.84 -1.15 -0.56
N VAL A 164 6.45 -2.23 -1.22
CA VAL A 164 7.05 -3.57 -1.04
C VAL A 164 7.43 -4.12 -2.40
N ASN A 165 8.66 -4.63 -2.49
CA ASN A 165 9.11 -5.35 -3.67
C ASN A 165 8.72 -6.83 -3.53
N LEU A 166 8.16 -7.38 -4.59
CA LEU A 166 7.79 -8.79 -4.70
C LEU A 166 8.75 -9.46 -5.70
N ASP A 167 9.68 -10.19 -5.18
CA ASP A 167 10.58 -11.02 -5.97
C ASP A 167 9.93 -12.37 -6.33
N TYR A 168 10.61 -13.15 -7.15
CA TYR A 168 10.21 -14.53 -7.38
C TYR A 168 10.23 -15.32 -6.06
N PRO A 169 9.22 -16.18 -5.83
CA PRO A 169 9.22 -17.05 -4.65
C PRO A 169 10.43 -17.99 -4.67
N GLU A 170 10.86 -18.43 -3.49
CA GLU A 170 11.84 -19.48 -3.37
C GLU A 170 11.27 -20.82 -3.88
N GLU A 171 12.12 -21.78 -4.25
CA GLU A 171 11.73 -23.08 -4.80
C GLU A 171 10.65 -23.79 -3.94
N SER A 172 10.83 -23.79 -2.63
CA SER A 172 9.89 -24.38 -1.68
C SER A 172 8.53 -23.68 -1.67
N GLU A 173 8.53 -22.36 -1.85
CA GLU A 173 7.34 -21.52 -1.93
C GLU A 173 6.62 -21.73 -3.26
N GLU A 174 7.34 -21.79 -4.37
CA GLU A 174 6.79 -22.04 -5.70
C GLU A 174 6.11 -23.42 -5.77
N LEU A 175 6.75 -24.45 -5.20
CA LEU A 175 6.16 -25.78 -5.07
C LEU A 175 4.88 -25.75 -4.22
N ARG A 176 4.84 -24.98 -3.13
CA ARG A 176 3.64 -24.82 -2.30
C ARG A 176 2.52 -24.12 -3.04
N MET A 177 2.85 -23.02 -3.77
CA MET A 177 1.91 -22.32 -4.65
C MET A 177 1.26 -23.28 -5.67
N THR A 178 2.09 -24.03 -6.36
CA THR A 178 1.64 -24.98 -7.38
C THR A 178 0.73 -26.05 -6.78
N ARG A 179 1.10 -26.63 -5.63
CA ARG A 179 0.25 -27.61 -4.93
C ARG A 179 -1.08 -27.03 -4.48
N ASN A 180 -1.09 -25.79 -3.96
CA ASN A 180 -2.31 -25.11 -3.55
C ASN A 180 -3.25 -24.92 -4.75
N MET A 181 -2.72 -24.46 -5.89
CA MET A 181 -3.52 -24.27 -7.11
C MET A 181 -4.08 -25.58 -7.66
N LEU A 182 -3.27 -26.64 -7.71
CA LEU A 182 -3.71 -27.97 -8.14
C LEU A 182 -4.74 -28.57 -7.18
N GLY A 183 -4.65 -28.25 -5.89
CA GLY A 183 -5.59 -28.66 -4.85
C GLY A 183 -6.88 -27.85 -4.82
N GLY A 184 -7.09 -26.90 -5.75
CA GLY A 184 -8.28 -26.06 -5.81
C GLY A 184 -8.33 -24.94 -4.76
N LYS A 185 -7.22 -24.67 -4.06
CA LYS A 185 -7.12 -23.52 -3.15
C LYS A 185 -6.95 -22.23 -3.96
N THR A 186 -8.03 -21.52 -4.11
CA THR A 186 -8.06 -20.21 -4.80
C THR A 186 -8.54 -19.14 -3.82
N ALA A 187 -8.34 -17.88 -4.16
CA ALA A 187 -8.88 -16.79 -3.34
C ALA A 187 -10.41 -16.92 -3.13
N ASP A 188 -11.11 -17.58 -4.05
CA ASP A 188 -12.57 -17.80 -3.97
C ASP A 188 -12.99 -18.75 -2.85
N THR A 189 -12.08 -19.58 -2.35
CA THR A 189 -12.34 -20.51 -1.24
C THR A 189 -11.96 -19.94 0.13
N VAL A 190 -11.54 -18.67 0.19
CA VAL A 190 -11.17 -18.00 1.45
C VAL A 190 -12.41 -17.70 2.27
N GLU A 191 -12.42 -18.14 3.52
CA GLU A 191 -13.46 -17.78 4.51
C GLU A 191 -13.10 -16.49 5.22
N SER A 192 -14.09 -15.70 5.63
CA SER A 192 -13.85 -14.48 6.41
C SER A 192 -13.39 -14.82 7.84
N VAL A 193 -12.42 -14.06 8.34
CA VAL A 193 -11.90 -14.17 9.71
C VAL A 193 -12.39 -13.03 10.59
N ILE A 194 -12.55 -11.85 9.99
CA ILE A 194 -13.03 -10.62 10.62
C ILE A 194 -13.94 -9.88 9.64
N THR A 195 -14.78 -9.00 10.18
CA THR A 195 -15.67 -8.16 9.36
C THR A 195 -15.07 -6.81 9.06
N CYS A 196 -15.61 -6.08 8.06
CA CYS A 196 -15.27 -4.69 7.81
C CYS A 196 -15.43 -3.79 9.04
N GLU A 197 -16.45 -4.04 9.87
CA GLU A 197 -16.66 -3.30 11.13
C GLU A 197 -15.53 -3.56 12.11
N ASP A 198 -15.01 -4.79 12.18
CA ASP A 198 -13.87 -5.11 13.03
C ASP A 198 -12.61 -4.41 12.55
N VAL A 199 -12.41 -4.28 11.24
CA VAL A 199 -11.31 -3.48 10.68
C VAL A 199 -11.41 -2.03 11.12
N LEU A 200 -12.59 -1.42 11.10
CA LEU A 200 -12.80 -0.04 11.56
C LEU A 200 -12.52 0.11 13.06
N LYS A 201 -12.95 -0.85 13.89
CA LYS A 201 -12.65 -0.87 15.33
C LYS A 201 -11.15 -0.99 15.58
N ILE A 202 -10.47 -1.87 14.85
CA ILE A 202 -9.00 -2.03 14.92
C ILE A 202 -8.30 -0.72 14.51
N LYS A 203 -8.72 -0.08 13.42
CA LYS A 203 -8.19 1.25 13.01
C LYS A 203 -8.30 2.27 14.14
N GLN A 204 -9.43 2.31 14.82
CA GLN A 204 -9.62 3.21 15.96
C GLN A 204 -8.69 2.86 17.12
N GLN A 205 -8.54 1.59 17.46
CA GLN A 205 -7.62 1.13 18.50
C GLN A 205 -6.16 1.42 18.17
N VAL A 206 -5.75 1.19 16.92
CA VAL A 206 -4.39 1.53 16.43
C VAL A 206 -4.09 3.02 16.60
N SER A 207 -5.07 3.89 16.32
CA SER A 207 -4.88 5.34 16.50
C SER A 207 -4.68 5.76 17.97
N GLN A 208 -5.06 4.91 18.92
CA GLN A 208 -4.91 5.13 20.36
C GLN A 208 -3.61 4.53 20.94
N VAL A 209 -2.85 3.76 20.14
CA VAL A 209 -1.54 3.24 20.56
C VAL A 209 -0.63 4.39 20.92
N THR A 210 -0.09 4.37 22.12
CA THR A 210 0.72 5.47 22.69
C THR A 210 2.04 5.62 21.94
N VAL A 211 2.34 6.84 21.53
CA VAL A 211 3.62 7.23 20.93
C VAL A 211 4.27 8.31 21.80
N LYS A 212 5.37 8.00 22.43
CA LYS A 212 6.14 8.98 23.22
C LYS A 212 6.89 9.95 22.32
N ASP A 213 7.11 11.18 22.78
CA ASP A 213 7.80 12.23 22.01
C ASP A 213 9.20 11.80 21.55
N ASN A 214 9.93 11.03 22.35
CA ASN A 214 11.25 10.53 21.95
C ASN A 214 11.18 9.54 20.77
N VAL A 215 10.08 8.80 20.60
CA VAL A 215 9.86 7.92 19.43
C VAL A 215 9.50 8.76 18.20
N ILE A 216 8.67 9.79 18.35
CA ILE A 216 8.37 10.74 17.27
C ILE A 216 9.65 11.44 16.82
N LEU A 217 10.47 11.90 17.78
CA LEU A 217 11.76 12.50 17.50
C LEU A 217 12.72 11.54 16.81
N TYR A 218 12.71 10.25 17.17
CA TYR A 218 13.49 9.22 16.49
C TYR A 218 13.07 9.06 15.02
N ALA A 219 11.77 8.96 14.74
CA ALA A 219 11.26 8.91 13.37
C ALA A 219 11.63 10.15 12.55
N ARG A 220 11.54 11.36 13.18
CA ARG A 220 11.99 12.62 12.58
C ARG A 220 13.49 12.63 12.30
N ASN A 221 14.31 12.14 13.22
CA ASN A 221 15.76 12.09 13.05
C ASN A 221 16.17 11.14 11.91
N ILE A 222 15.48 10.00 11.73
CA ILE A 222 15.70 9.14 10.56
C ILE A 222 15.41 9.93 9.27
N ALA A 223 14.30 10.67 9.21
CA ALA A 223 13.97 11.49 8.06
C ALA A 223 15.01 12.60 7.81
N GLU A 224 15.52 13.24 8.87
CA GLU A 224 16.58 14.27 8.78
C GLU A 224 17.86 13.69 8.19
N MET A 225 18.30 12.52 8.66
CA MET A 225 19.47 11.83 8.11
C MET A 225 19.35 11.58 6.60
N THR A 226 18.13 11.32 6.10
CA THR A 226 17.92 11.17 4.64
C THR A 226 18.03 12.48 3.87
N ARG A 227 17.74 13.63 4.52
CA ARG A 227 17.86 14.97 3.90
C ARG A 227 19.31 15.46 3.84
N GLU A 228 20.13 15.01 4.80
CA GLU A 228 21.54 15.33 4.89
C GLU A 228 22.42 14.40 4.04
N GLU A 229 21.88 13.27 3.60
CA GLU A 229 22.61 12.27 2.81
C GLU A 229 22.83 12.75 1.37
N LYS A 230 24.11 12.91 1.00
CA LYS A 230 24.54 13.48 -0.28
C LYS A 230 24.13 12.65 -1.52
N HIS A 231 23.87 11.38 -1.33
CA HIS A 231 23.49 10.47 -2.42
C HIS A 231 21.99 10.52 -2.75
N PHE A 232 21.18 11.28 -1.97
CA PHE A 232 19.77 11.52 -2.29
C PHE A 232 19.56 12.93 -2.85
N VAL A 233 18.78 13.02 -3.94
CA VAL A 233 18.30 14.30 -4.49
C VAL A 233 17.26 14.92 -3.56
N THR A 234 16.37 14.07 -3.02
CA THR A 234 15.28 14.48 -2.15
C THR A 234 15.26 13.58 -0.93
N GLY A 235 15.26 14.16 0.27
CA GLY A 235 15.09 13.45 1.53
C GLY A 235 13.61 13.25 1.88
N ALA A 236 13.35 12.51 2.94
CA ALA A 236 12.01 12.16 3.40
C ALA A 236 11.20 13.42 3.81
N SER A 237 9.97 13.51 3.33
CA SER A 237 9.03 14.60 3.62
C SER A 237 8.46 14.53 5.04
N PRO A 238 7.84 15.60 5.58
CA PRO A 238 7.07 15.52 6.83
C PRO A 238 5.93 14.47 6.77
N ARG A 239 5.35 14.23 5.59
CA ARG A 239 4.37 13.16 5.38
C ARG A 239 4.99 11.78 5.62
N ALA A 240 6.25 11.57 5.25
CA ALA A 240 6.97 10.33 5.51
C ALA A 240 7.15 10.10 7.02
N VAL A 241 7.43 11.14 7.82
CA VAL A 241 7.52 11.03 9.28
C VAL A 241 6.18 10.59 9.88
N LEU A 242 5.07 11.21 9.44
CA LEU A 242 3.73 10.81 9.87
C LEU A 242 3.41 9.37 9.47
N ALA A 243 3.78 8.95 8.25
CA ALA A 243 3.60 7.59 7.79
C ALA A 243 4.40 6.58 8.62
N LEU A 244 5.67 6.91 8.98
CA LEU A 244 6.50 6.11 9.89
C LEU A 244 5.82 5.91 11.25
N VAL A 245 5.33 6.99 11.86
CA VAL A 245 4.67 6.93 13.17
C VAL A 245 3.40 6.08 13.10
N LYS A 246 2.53 6.31 12.10
CA LYS A 246 1.30 5.54 11.93
C LYS A 246 1.57 4.06 11.65
N ALA A 247 2.55 3.75 10.80
CA ALA A 247 2.96 2.38 10.53
C ALA A 247 3.49 1.69 11.79
N SER A 248 4.26 2.42 12.62
CA SER A 248 4.79 1.91 13.88
C SER A 248 3.68 1.66 14.92
N GLN A 249 2.62 2.49 14.95
CA GLN A 249 1.44 2.24 15.79
C GLN A 249 0.74 0.94 15.39
N ALA A 250 0.50 0.76 14.09
CA ALA A 250 -0.12 -0.47 13.60
C ALA A 250 0.77 -1.70 13.84
N LYS A 251 2.09 -1.59 13.67
CA LYS A 251 3.05 -2.66 13.99
C LYS A 251 3.01 -3.03 15.46
N ALA A 252 3.05 -2.06 16.37
CA ALA A 252 2.96 -2.28 17.80
C ALA A 252 1.66 -2.98 18.19
N PHE A 253 0.53 -2.54 17.63
CA PHE A 253 -0.78 -3.15 17.86
C PHE A 253 -0.85 -4.61 17.35
N ILE A 254 -0.32 -4.87 16.15
CA ILE A 254 -0.23 -6.21 15.56
C ILE A 254 0.59 -7.15 16.42
N ASP A 255 1.61 -6.62 17.11
CA ASP A 255 2.46 -7.36 18.08
C ASP A 255 1.83 -7.43 19.50
N GLY A 256 0.58 -7.00 19.67
CA GLY A 256 -0.15 -7.06 20.94
C GLY A 256 0.28 -6.01 21.97
N ARG A 257 0.82 -4.86 21.55
CA ARG A 257 1.27 -3.78 22.42
C ARG A 257 0.42 -2.53 22.25
N ASP A 258 0.25 -1.76 23.31
CA ASP A 258 -0.45 -0.47 23.35
C ASP A 258 0.50 0.74 23.33
N TYR A 259 1.79 0.51 23.06
CA TYR A 259 2.82 1.54 22.92
C TYR A 259 3.83 1.20 21.82
N VAL A 260 4.35 2.23 21.18
CA VAL A 260 5.36 2.12 20.11
C VAL A 260 6.77 2.09 20.70
N ARG A 261 7.63 1.25 20.13
CA ARG A 261 9.07 1.16 20.40
C ARG A 261 9.87 1.73 19.23
N PRO A 262 11.10 2.18 19.45
CA PRO A 262 12.02 2.54 18.36
C PRO A 262 12.22 1.42 17.33
N ASP A 263 12.16 0.16 17.76
CA ASP A 263 12.31 -0.99 16.85
C ASP A 263 11.14 -1.13 15.88
N ASP A 264 9.93 -0.67 16.24
CA ASP A 264 8.79 -0.63 15.33
C ASP A 264 9.03 0.38 14.21
N VAL A 265 9.63 1.54 14.56
CA VAL A 265 10.04 2.55 13.59
C VAL A 265 11.11 2.01 12.64
N LYS A 266 12.12 1.31 13.19
CA LYS A 266 13.18 0.68 12.37
C LYS A 266 12.61 -0.34 11.40
N ALA A 267 11.68 -1.18 11.86
CA ALA A 267 11.05 -2.21 11.02
C ALA A 267 10.21 -1.62 9.89
N ALA A 268 9.46 -0.53 10.16
CA ALA A 268 8.63 0.12 9.16
C ALA A 268 9.43 0.99 8.17
N ALA A 269 10.57 1.54 8.59
CA ALA A 269 11.30 2.56 7.84
C ALA A 269 11.73 2.15 6.43
N PRO A 270 12.25 0.95 6.15
CA PRO A 270 12.60 0.54 4.79
C PRO A 270 11.40 0.63 3.83
N TYR A 271 10.24 0.15 4.24
CA TYR A 271 9.02 0.11 3.42
C TYR A 271 8.37 1.48 3.25
N VAL A 272 8.51 2.35 4.25
CA VAL A 272 7.97 3.72 4.21
C VAL A 272 8.87 4.66 3.43
N LEU A 273 10.20 4.48 3.48
CA LEU A 273 11.16 5.44 2.92
C LEU A 273 11.62 5.07 1.50
N SER A 274 11.69 3.78 1.14
CA SER A 274 12.31 3.33 -0.11
C SER A 274 11.76 4.02 -1.37
N HIS A 275 10.46 4.26 -1.42
CA HIS A 275 9.81 4.89 -2.58
C HIS A 275 9.80 6.43 -2.54
N ARG A 276 10.21 7.03 -1.43
CA ARG A 276 10.24 8.48 -1.20
C ARG A 276 11.61 9.11 -1.42
N LEU A 277 12.63 8.27 -1.56
CA LEU A 277 14.02 8.71 -1.71
C LEU A 277 14.49 8.45 -3.13
N THR A 278 15.06 9.48 -3.74
CA THR A 278 15.58 9.41 -5.11
C THR A 278 17.08 9.57 -5.10
N LEU A 279 17.80 8.58 -5.64
CA LEU A 279 19.25 8.62 -5.78
C LEU A 279 19.70 9.71 -6.77
N THR A 280 20.81 10.37 -6.47
CA THR A 280 21.50 11.26 -7.40
C THR A 280 21.97 10.51 -8.65
N SER A 281 22.27 11.23 -9.74
CA SER A 281 22.81 10.63 -10.95
C SER A 281 24.14 9.92 -10.70
N GLU A 282 24.98 10.50 -9.83
CA GLU A 282 26.28 9.93 -9.44
C GLU A 282 26.09 8.61 -8.70
N ALA A 283 25.19 8.56 -7.71
CA ALA A 283 24.89 7.34 -6.97
C ALA A 283 24.29 6.23 -7.88
N LYS A 284 23.45 6.62 -8.87
CA LYS A 284 22.91 5.67 -9.86
C LYS A 284 24.01 5.11 -10.77
N ILE A 285 24.95 5.94 -11.23
CA ILE A 285 26.10 5.51 -12.03
C ILE A 285 27.03 4.60 -11.23
N ALA A 286 27.24 4.92 -9.95
CA ALA A 286 28.02 4.09 -9.02
C ALA A 286 27.31 2.78 -8.63
N LYS A 287 26.06 2.57 -9.07
CA LYS A 287 25.20 1.41 -8.72
C LYS A 287 25.02 1.24 -7.21
N GLU A 288 24.93 2.34 -6.48
CA GLU A 288 24.65 2.32 -5.05
C GLU A 288 23.32 1.63 -4.77
N ASN A 289 23.29 0.77 -3.74
CA ASN A 289 22.08 0.11 -3.31
C ASN A 289 21.30 1.00 -2.32
N LYS A 290 20.16 1.51 -2.77
CA LYS A 290 19.31 2.40 -2.00
C LYS A 290 18.83 1.79 -0.67
N ASP A 291 18.45 0.51 -0.68
CA ASP A 291 17.92 -0.16 0.51
C ASP A 291 19.02 -0.38 1.56
N GLU A 292 20.24 -0.69 1.13
CA GLU A 292 21.40 -0.75 2.03
C GLU A 292 21.76 0.62 2.62
N MET A 293 21.62 1.68 1.82
CA MET A 293 21.85 3.05 2.31
C MET A 293 20.82 3.42 3.39
N ILE A 294 19.54 3.13 3.15
CA ILE A 294 18.47 3.35 4.14
C ILE A 294 18.77 2.56 5.41
N ALA A 295 19.13 1.30 5.30
CA ALA A 295 19.46 0.46 6.45
C ALA A 295 20.64 1.04 7.26
N LYS A 296 21.70 1.52 6.59
CA LYS A 296 22.85 2.17 7.25
C LYS A 296 22.44 3.48 7.96
N LEU A 297 21.56 4.29 7.36
CA LEU A 297 21.07 5.53 7.99
C LEU A 297 20.24 5.22 9.23
N ILE A 298 19.35 4.23 9.18
CA ILE A 298 18.56 3.79 10.33
C ILE A 298 19.47 3.32 11.47
N GLN A 299 20.52 2.53 11.18
CA GLN A 299 21.47 2.05 12.19
C GLN A 299 22.29 3.18 12.82
N LYS A 300 22.68 4.20 12.04
CA LYS A 300 23.43 5.36 12.52
C LYS A 300 22.60 6.33 13.37
N THR A 301 21.28 6.33 13.18
CA THR A 301 20.39 7.25 13.89
C THR A 301 20.27 6.88 15.36
N LYS A 302 20.69 7.78 16.24
CA LYS A 302 20.62 7.58 17.69
C LYS A 302 19.17 7.67 18.18
N ILE A 303 18.81 6.77 19.08
CA ILE A 303 17.52 6.81 19.77
C ILE A 303 17.59 7.91 20.82
N PRO A 304 16.69 8.92 20.79
CA PRO A 304 16.64 9.96 21.84
C PRO A 304 16.27 9.36 23.20
N MET A 305 16.93 9.82 24.25
CA MET A 305 16.64 9.40 25.63
C MET A 305 15.30 9.98 26.11
#